data_8ef769da03965efa7f93bebf62bd30e9
#
_entry.id   8ef769da03965efa7f93bebf62bd30e9
#
_cell.length_a   1.000
_cell.length_b   1.000
_cell.length_c   1.000
_cell.angle_alpha   90.00
_cell.angle_beta   90.00
_cell.angle_gamma   90.00
#
_symmetry.space_group_name_H-M   'P 1'
#
loop_
_entity.id
_entity.type
_entity.pdbx_description
1 polymer ?
#
loop_
_entity_poly.entity_id
_entity_poly.type
_entity_poly.pdbx_seq_one_letter_code
_entity_poly.pdbx_strand_id
1 'polypeptide(L)'
;MIDPEFGKRFTEIIEKSGISNAKLTELAEISKNNISNYKNGQIPNATTLYKLSQILGKSMEYIIAGKEPEELTPDEQQLIDHYRRCDERGKRSIMRIAESESTELESSTSKLG
;
A
#
# COMPACT_ATOMS: atom_id res chain seq x y z
N MET A 1 12.65 -18.81 -6.32
CA MET A 1 13.44 -17.67 -5.83
C MET A 1 13.18 -17.47 -4.35
N ILE A 2 14.23 -17.29 -3.58
CA ILE A 2 14.14 -17.04 -2.14
C ILE A 2 14.52 -15.60 -1.85
N ASP A 3 13.66 -14.90 -1.15
CA ASP A 3 13.88 -13.52 -0.74
C ASP A 3 13.84 -13.44 0.80
N PRO A 4 14.98 -13.41 1.48
CA PRO A 4 15.01 -13.35 2.94
C PRO A 4 14.32 -12.12 3.52
N GLU A 5 14.37 -11.00 2.85
CA GLU A 5 13.70 -9.76 3.28
C GLU A 5 12.19 -9.95 3.27
N PHE A 6 11.66 -10.59 2.24
CA PHE A 6 10.24 -10.94 2.19
C PHE A 6 9.87 -11.86 3.36
N GLY A 7 10.64 -12.91 3.58
CA GLY A 7 10.35 -13.88 4.65
C GLY A 7 10.31 -13.24 6.02
N LYS A 8 11.24 -12.35 6.29
CA LYS A 8 11.32 -11.61 7.56
C LYS A 8 10.10 -10.70 7.72
N ARG A 9 9.76 -9.96 6.69
CA ARG A 9 8.60 -9.05 6.70
C ARG A 9 7.31 -9.83 6.87
N PHE A 10 7.15 -10.92 6.14
CA PHE A 10 5.97 -11.78 6.21
C PHE A 10 5.77 -12.33 7.63
N THR A 11 6.85 -12.80 8.25
CA THR A 11 6.82 -13.29 9.62
C THR A 11 6.36 -12.19 10.60
N GLU A 12 6.88 -10.99 10.45
CA GLU A 12 6.50 -9.85 11.28
C GLU A 12 5.03 -9.48 11.12
N ILE A 13 4.53 -9.50 9.89
CA ILE A 13 3.13 -9.19 9.60
C ILE A 13 2.22 -10.19 10.30
N ILE A 14 2.54 -11.47 10.23
CA ILE A 14 1.75 -12.52 10.88
C ILE A 14 1.76 -12.34 12.41
N GLU A 15 2.93 -12.12 12.99
CA GLU A 15 3.06 -11.91 14.43
C GLU A 15 2.23 -10.72 14.93
N LYS A 16 2.30 -9.61 14.21
CA LYS A 16 1.56 -8.41 14.57
C LYS A 16 0.05 -8.54 14.35
N SER A 17 -0.36 -9.42 13.44
CA SER A 17 -1.78 -9.61 13.14
C SER A 17 -2.54 -10.30 14.25
N GLY A 18 -1.84 -11.06 15.09
CA GLY A 18 -2.48 -11.89 16.11
C GLY A 18 -3.19 -13.13 15.57
N ILE A 19 -3.08 -13.39 14.28
CA ILE A 19 -3.69 -14.57 13.66
C ILE A 19 -2.74 -15.73 13.79
N SER A 20 -3.25 -16.90 14.29
CA SER A 20 -2.42 -18.09 14.40
C SER A 20 -2.12 -18.68 13.03
N ASN A 21 -1.00 -19.42 12.93
CA ASN A 21 -0.65 -20.11 11.69
C ASN A 21 -1.76 -21.07 11.26
N ALA A 22 -2.37 -21.77 12.19
CA ALA A 22 -3.48 -22.68 11.89
C ALA A 22 -4.67 -21.94 11.28
N LYS A 23 -5.03 -20.81 11.86
CA LYS A 23 -6.13 -19.99 11.35
C LYS A 23 -5.82 -19.42 9.98
N LEU A 24 -4.58 -18.99 9.78
CA LEU A 24 -4.15 -18.43 8.51
C LEU A 24 -4.19 -19.49 7.40
N THR A 25 -3.72 -20.71 7.67
CA THR A 25 -3.79 -21.80 6.69
C THR A 25 -5.24 -22.11 6.31
N GLU A 26 -6.13 -22.13 7.29
CA GLU A 26 -7.55 -22.36 7.06
C GLU A 26 -8.15 -21.26 6.18
N LEU A 27 -7.94 -19.99 6.54
CA LEU A 27 -8.53 -18.87 5.82
C LEU A 27 -7.97 -18.69 4.41
N ALA A 28 -6.68 -18.92 4.24
CA ALA A 28 -6.02 -18.78 2.94
C ALA A 28 -6.08 -20.03 2.08
N GLU A 29 -6.55 -21.13 2.64
CA GLU A 29 -6.65 -22.44 1.97
C GLU A 29 -5.29 -22.90 1.45
N ILE A 30 -4.25 -22.77 2.30
CA ILE A 30 -2.89 -23.21 1.99
C ILE A 30 -2.40 -24.15 3.07
N SER A 31 -1.33 -24.89 2.77
CA SER A 31 -0.75 -25.86 3.72
C SER A 31 0.15 -25.17 4.74
N LYS A 32 0.40 -25.87 5.86
CA LYS A 32 1.37 -25.42 6.86
C LYS A 32 2.77 -25.30 6.27
N ASN A 33 3.11 -26.19 5.33
CA ASN A 33 4.40 -26.13 4.64
C ASN A 33 4.56 -24.85 3.85
N ASN A 34 3.47 -24.40 3.20
CA ASN A 34 3.50 -23.13 2.45
C ASN A 34 3.76 -21.95 3.37
N ILE A 35 3.11 -21.91 4.52
CA ILE A 35 3.36 -20.82 5.50
C ILE A 35 4.83 -20.81 5.92
N SER A 36 5.38 -21.97 6.25
CA SER A 36 6.77 -22.13 6.62
C SER A 36 7.71 -21.67 5.50
N ASN A 37 7.41 -22.08 4.27
CA ASN A 37 8.20 -21.68 3.10
C ASN A 37 8.17 -20.18 2.87
N TYR A 38 7.02 -19.56 3.03
CA TYR A 38 6.90 -18.09 2.88
C TYR A 38 7.69 -17.37 3.96
N LYS A 39 7.64 -17.84 5.20
CA LYS A 39 8.46 -17.28 6.29
C LYS A 39 9.95 -17.40 6.02
N ASN A 40 10.34 -18.40 5.24
CA ASN A 40 11.73 -18.63 4.84
C ASN A 40 12.12 -17.91 3.55
N GLY A 41 11.20 -17.14 2.97
CA GLY A 41 11.49 -16.28 1.84
C GLY A 41 10.94 -16.71 0.49
N GLN A 42 10.23 -17.84 0.43
CA GLN A 42 9.56 -18.22 -0.81
C GLN A 42 8.40 -17.25 -1.07
N ILE A 43 8.32 -16.72 -2.28
CA ILE A 43 7.28 -15.75 -2.65
C ILE A 43 6.02 -16.49 -3.11
N PRO A 44 4.85 -16.19 -2.52
CA PRO A 44 3.59 -16.79 -2.96
C PRO A 44 3.24 -16.37 -4.39
N ASN A 45 2.43 -17.17 -5.06
CA ASN A 45 1.87 -16.74 -6.34
C ASN A 45 0.86 -15.60 -6.13
N ALA A 46 0.46 -14.95 -7.21
CA ALA A 46 -0.41 -13.77 -7.14
C ALA A 46 -1.74 -14.05 -6.46
N THR A 47 -2.36 -15.18 -6.73
CA THR A 47 -3.64 -15.55 -6.13
C THR A 47 -3.53 -15.71 -4.62
N THR A 48 -2.52 -16.43 -4.16
CA THR A 48 -2.27 -16.64 -2.74
C THR A 48 -1.91 -15.33 -2.06
N LEU A 49 -1.08 -14.51 -2.70
CA LEU A 49 -0.70 -13.20 -2.17
C LEU A 49 -1.92 -12.31 -1.99
N TYR A 50 -2.84 -12.31 -2.94
CA TYR A 50 -4.08 -11.54 -2.84
C TYR A 50 -4.90 -11.99 -1.63
N LYS A 51 -5.08 -13.31 -1.46
CA LYS A 51 -5.81 -13.85 -0.32
C LYS A 51 -5.17 -13.44 1.01
N LEU A 52 -3.84 -13.56 1.09
CA LEU A 52 -3.11 -13.17 2.29
C LEU A 52 -3.25 -11.68 2.58
N SER A 53 -3.21 -10.84 1.56
CA SER A 53 -3.40 -9.40 1.73
C SER A 53 -4.76 -9.06 2.34
N GLN A 54 -5.81 -9.74 1.90
CA GLN A 54 -7.16 -9.53 2.41
C GLN A 54 -7.28 -10.00 3.86
N ILE A 55 -6.72 -11.15 4.18
CA ILE A 55 -6.78 -11.74 5.52
C ILE A 55 -5.98 -10.90 6.52
N LEU A 56 -4.78 -10.49 6.13
CA LEU A 56 -3.86 -9.77 7.00
C LEU A 56 -4.10 -8.25 7.04
N GLY A 57 -4.97 -7.75 6.17
CA GLY A 57 -5.28 -6.32 6.14
C GLY A 57 -4.12 -5.45 5.67
N LYS A 58 -3.26 -6.00 4.83
CA LYS A 58 -2.11 -5.29 4.24
C LYS A 58 -2.21 -5.34 2.73
N SER A 59 -1.67 -4.31 2.06
CA SER A 59 -1.64 -4.32 0.61
C SER A 59 -0.68 -5.37 0.09
N MET A 60 -0.92 -5.86 -1.12
CA MET A 60 -0.01 -6.78 -1.79
C MET A 60 1.38 -6.15 -1.94
N GLU A 61 1.42 -4.86 -2.27
CA GLU A 61 2.67 -4.13 -2.41
C GLU A 61 3.45 -4.08 -1.11
N TYR A 62 2.78 -3.86 0.03
CA TYR A 62 3.44 -3.87 1.32
C TYR A 62 4.02 -5.24 1.64
N ILE A 63 3.26 -6.30 1.39
CA ILE A 63 3.72 -7.67 1.68
C ILE A 63 4.95 -8.02 0.83
N ILE A 64 4.92 -7.70 -0.47
CA ILE A 64 5.99 -8.05 -1.42
C ILE A 64 7.19 -7.13 -1.31
N ALA A 65 6.97 -5.83 -1.21
CA ALA A 65 8.04 -4.84 -1.34
C ALA A 65 8.30 -4.03 -0.07
N GLY A 66 7.44 -4.13 0.93
CA GLY A 66 7.56 -3.36 2.16
C GLY A 66 7.18 -1.90 2.00
N LYS A 67 6.54 -1.55 0.90
CA LYS A 67 6.11 -0.17 0.65
C LYS A 67 4.67 0.02 1.08
N GLU A 68 4.45 0.93 2.02
CA GLU A 68 3.10 1.28 2.42
C GLU A 68 2.51 2.26 1.41
N PRO A 69 1.19 2.15 1.12
CA PRO A 69 0.53 3.16 0.34
C PRO A 69 0.64 4.50 1.06
N GLU A 70 0.86 5.56 0.32
CA GLU A 70 0.84 6.89 0.92
C GLU A 70 -0.57 7.18 1.43
N GLU A 71 -0.69 7.42 2.73
CA GLU A 71 -1.95 7.83 3.30
C GLU A 71 -2.17 9.31 3.04
N LEU A 72 -3.39 9.66 2.66
CA LEU A 72 -3.76 11.06 2.48
C LEU A 72 -3.81 11.75 3.84
N THR A 73 -3.26 12.95 3.91
CA THR A 73 -3.44 13.80 5.08
C THR A 73 -4.88 14.27 5.14
N PRO A 74 -5.36 14.75 6.32
CA PRO A 74 -6.71 15.32 6.40
C PRO A 74 -6.96 16.44 5.41
N ASP A 75 -5.98 17.29 5.16
CA ASP A 75 -6.08 18.39 4.19
C ASP A 75 -6.27 17.86 2.77
N GLU A 76 -5.49 16.85 2.42
CA GLU A 76 -5.60 16.20 1.11
C GLU A 76 -6.96 15.57 0.93
N GLN A 77 -7.48 14.89 1.95
CA GLN A 77 -8.80 14.28 1.90
C GLN A 77 -9.89 15.33 1.73
N GLN A 78 -9.82 16.45 2.45
CA GLN A 78 -10.75 17.54 2.30
C GLN A 78 -10.74 18.12 0.88
N LEU A 79 -9.55 18.31 0.34
CA LEU A 79 -9.39 18.84 -1.02
C LEU A 79 -10.05 17.92 -2.04
N ILE A 80 -9.82 16.61 -1.91
CA ILE A 80 -10.45 15.62 -2.79
C ILE A 80 -11.97 15.67 -2.67
N ASP A 81 -12.49 15.74 -1.45
CA ASP A 81 -13.94 15.78 -1.21
C ASP A 81 -14.58 17.02 -1.84
N HIS A 82 -13.95 18.17 -1.69
CA HIS A 82 -14.44 19.40 -2.31
C HIS A 82 -14.38 19.31 -3.83
N TYR A 83 -13.27 18.81 -4.36
CA TYR A 83 -13.10 18.63 -5.80
C TYR A 83 -14.19 17.74 -6.39
N ARG A 84 -14.49 16.63 -5.74
CA ARG A 84 -15.52 15.69 -6.21
C ARG A 84 -16.93 16.27 -6.23
N ARG A 85 -17.20 17.26 -5.38
CA ARG A 85 -18.51 17.92 -5.31
C ARG A 85 -18.68 19.04 -6.33
N CYS A 86 -17.62 19.46 -6.98
CA CYS A 86 -17.64 20.53 -7.95
C CYS A 86 -18.20 20.06 -9.29
N ASP A 87 -18.76 21.00 -10.05
CA ASP A 87 -19.05 20.78 -11.47
C ASP A 87 -17.75 20.87 -12.27
N GLU A 88 -17.83 20.66 -13.59
CA GLU A 88 -16.65 20.68 -14.44
C GLU A 88 -15.89 22.01 -14.39
N ARG A 89 -16.64 23.12 -14.34
CA ARG A 89 -16.02 24.45 -14.22
C ARG A 89 -15.25 24.60 -12.91
N GLY A 90 -15.86 24.17 -11.80
CA GLY A 90 -15.23 24.23 -10.48
C GLY A 90 -13.99 23.38 -10.41
N LYS A 91 -14.04 22.18 -10.98
CA LYS A 91 -12.88 21.29 -11.03
C LYS A 91 -11.73 21.91 -11.79
N ARG A 92 -12.00 22.55 -12.92
CA ARG A 92 -10.97 23.26 -13.70
C ARG A 92 -10.36 24.42 -12.92
N SER A 93 -11.18 25.14 -12.17
CA SER A 93 -10.71 26.25 -11.33
C SER A 93 -9.75 25.76 -10.24
N ILE A 94 -10.12 24.69 -9.56
CA ILE A 94 -9.28 24.09 -8.51
C ILE A 94 -7.94 23.63 -9.10
N MET A 95 -7.99 22.93 -10.24
CA MET A 95 -6.77 22.43 -10.89
C MET A 95 -5.87 23.60 -11.31
N ARG A 96 -6.44 24.67 -11.83
CA ARG A 96 -5.67 25.85 -12.25
C ARG A 96 -4.95 26.47 -11.07
N ILE A 97 -5.61 26.63 -9.95
CA ILE A 97 -5.00 27.19 -8.73
C ILE A 97 -3.90 26.26 -8.21
N ALA A 98 -4.17 24.96 -8.17
CA ALA A 98 -3.20 23.97 -7.71
C ALA A 98 -1.95 23.99 -8.59
N GLU A 99 -2.12 24.02 -9.89
CA GLU A 99 -1.00 24.10 -10.84
C GLU A 99 -0.18 25.38 -10.67
N SER A 100 -0.87 26.51 -10.52
CA SER A 100 -0.23 27.81 -10.31
C SER A 100 0.66 27.79 -9.07
N GLU A 101 0.13 27.31 -7.96
CA GLU A 101 0.87 27.26 -6.71
C GLU A 101 2.07 26.32 -6.77
N SER A 102 1.91 25.14 -7.35
CA SER A 102 2.99 24.17 -7.48
C SER A 102 4.05 24.63 -8.49
N THR A 103 3.64 25.27 -9.58
CA THR A 103 4.55 25.78 -10.59
C THR A 103 5.40 26.92 -10.04
N GLU A 104 4.81 27.81 -9.23
CA GLU A 104 5.56 28.86 -8.54
C GLU A 104 6.64 28.28 -7.65
N LEU A 105 6.29 27.26 -6.86
CA LEU A 105 7.24 26.60 -5.99
C LEU A 105 8.36 25.92 -6.78
N GLU A 106 8.04 25.23 -7.86
CA GLU A 106 9.00 24.58 -8.74
C GLU A 106 9.94 25.61 -9.41
N SER A 107 9.39 26.71 -9.88
CA SER A 107 10.17 27.79 -10.47
C SER A 107 11.17 28.36 -9.49
N SER A 108 10.75 28.59 -8.25
CA SER A 108 11.64 29.07 -7.20
C SER A 108 12.77 28.09 -6.92
N THR A 109 12.45 26.80 -6.87
CA THR A 109 13.43 25.74 -6.67
C THR A 109 14.40 25.67 -7.83
N SER A 110 13.92 25.79 -9.06
CA SER A 110 14.74 25.76 -10.26
C SER A 110 15.74 26.92 -10.31
N LYS A 111 15.33 28.08 -9.86
CA LYS A 111 16.19 29.26 -9.81
C LYS A 111 17.34 29.12 -8.81
N LEU A 112 17.12 28.32 -7.78
CA LEU A 112 18.13 28.08 -6.75
C LEU A 112 19.10 26.96 -7.15
N GLY A 113 18.68 26.10 -8.05
CA GLY A 113 19.51 25.03 -8.57
C GLY A 113 20.24 25.41 -9.85
#